data_2721cabb81ce0a5ea4615edd6cc85831
#
_entry.id   2721cabb81ce0a5ea4615edd6cc85831
#
_cell.length_a   1.000
_cell.length_b   1.000
_cell.length_c   1.000
_cell.angle_alpha   90.00
_cell.angle_beta   90.00
_cell.angle_gamma   90.00
#
_symmetry.space_group_name_H-M   'P 1'
#
loop_
_entity.id
_entity.type
_entity.pdbx_description
1 polymer ?
#
loop_
_entity_poly.entity_id
_entity_poly.type
_entity_poly.pdbx_seq_one_letter_code
_entity_poly.pdbx_strand_id
1 'polypeptide(L)' 'MVLTRIDSSRNVRRFYRMEIVPGLFGDWGLVREWGRIGRGGQVRTDWFASEADAKEACFKLHMAKAKRGYE' A
#
# COMPACT_ATOMS: atom_id res chain seq x y z
N MET A 1 5.63 -2.21 4.35
CA MET A 1 4.73 -3.39 4.39
C MET A 1 4.41 -3.82 2.96
N VAL A 2 4.49 -5.09 2.68
CA VAL A 2 4.17 -5.64 1.35
C VAL A 2 3.11 -6.72 1.52
N LEU A 3 2.04 -6.62 0.75
CA LEU A 3 0.98 -7.61 0.68
C LEU A 3 0.96 -8.22 -0.71
N THR A 4 0.63 -9.50 -0.79
CA THR A 4 0.52 -10.18 -2.09
C THR A 4 -0.81 -10.91 -2.19
N ARG A 5 -1.30 -11.02 -3.42
CA ARG A 5 -2.45 -11.85 -3.74
C ARG A 5 -2.06 -12.77 -4.89
N ILE A 6 -2.05 -14.07 -4.59
CA ILE A 6 -1.65 -15.08 -5.57
C ILE A 6 -2.77 -16.12 -5.66
N ASP A 7 -3.29 -16.31 -6.87
CA ASP A 7 -4.26 -17.35 -7.18
C ASP A 7 -3.86 -17.98 -8.52
N SER A 8 -3.20 -19.12 -8.45
CA SER A 8 -2.67 -19.81 -9.63
C SER A 8 -3.77 -20.27 -10.59
N SER A 9 -4.95 -20.63 -10.06
CA SER A 9 -6.07 -21.10 -10.88
C SER A 9 -6.64 -19.98 -11.78
N ARG A 10 -6.49 -18.72 -11.35
CA ARG A 10 -6.96 -17.54 -12.09
C ARG A 10 -5.83 -16.72 -12.69
N ASN A 11 -4.59 -17.18 -12.56
CA ASN A 11 -3.41 -16.44 -13.00
C ASN A 11 -3.33 -15.05 -12.36
N VAL A 12 -3.70 -14.93 -11.07
CA VAL A 12 -3.61 -13.69 -10.31
C VAL A 12 -2.29 -13.68 -9.55
N ARG A 13 -1.48 -12.65 -9.81
CA ARG A 13 -0.18 -12.47 -9.14
C ARG A 13 0.02 -10.97 -8.94
N ARG A 14 -0.50 -10.44 -7.84
CA ARG A 14 -0.49 -9.01 -7.56
C ARG A 14 0.22 -8.69 -6.26
N PHE A 15 0.80 -7.50 -6.17
CA PHE A 15 1.37 -6.97 -4.94
C PHE A 15 0.77 -5.61 -4.61
N TYR A 16 0.84 -5.26 -3.34
CA TYR A 16 0.48 -3.94 -2.85
C TYR A 16 1.47 -3.57 -1.75
N ARG A 17 2.22 -2.50 -1.96
CA ARG A 17 3.22 -2.02 -1.00
C ARG A 17 2.77 -0.69 -0.41
N MET A 18 2.95 -0.55 0.90
CA MET A 18 2.64 0.68 1.63
C MET A 18 3.83 1.04 2.50
N GLU A 19 4.19 2.32 2.52
CA GLU A 19 5.28 2.83 3.33
C GLU A 19 4.94 4.23 3.83
N ILE A 20 5.25 4.48 5.10
CA ILE A 20 5.05 5.79 5.72
C ILE A 20 6.39 6.50 5.75
N VAL A 21 6.45 7.72 5.21
CA VAL A 21 7.67 8.50 5.09
C VAL A 21 7.47 9.90 5.65
N PRO A 22 8.48 10.50 6.31
CA PRO A 22 8.40 11.89 6.73
C PRO A 22 8.51 12.82 5.52
N GLY A 23 7.73 13.90 5.54
CA GLY A 23 7.85 14.97 4.56
C GLY A 23 8.85 16.03 5.00
N LEU A 24 9.11 17.00 4.11
CA LEU A 24 10.09 18.08 4.35
C LEU A 24 9.56 19.16 5.29
N PHE A 25 8.25 19.27 5.44
CA PHE A 25 7.60 20.37 6.17
C PHE A 25 6.78 19.92 7.35
N GLY A 26 7.16 18.80 7.98
CA GLY A 26 6.45 18.24 9.14
C GLY A 26 5.21 17.44 8.78
N ASP A 27 4.91 17.27 7.51
CA ASP A 27 3.86 16.38 7.03
C ASP A 27 4.38 14.94 6.91
N TRP A 28 3.46 14.01 6.64
CA TRP A 28 3.77 12.59 6.53
C TRP A 28 3.11 12.01 5.30
N GLY A 29 3.89 11.26 4.52
CA GLY A 29 3.42 10.64 3.31
C GLY A 29 3.10 9.17 3.49
N LEU A 30 2.02 8.72 2.86
CA LEU A 30 1.73 7.31 2.67
C LEU A 30 2.00 6.99 1.21
N VAL A 31 3.11 6.31 0.96
CA VAL A 31 3.51 5.87 -0.38
C VAL A 31 2.86 4.52 -0.65
N ARG A 32 2.13 4.43 -1.73
CA ARG A 32 1.47 3.20 -2.17
C ARG A 32 1.99 2.79 -3.53
N GLU A 33 2.34 1.53 -3.67
CA GLU A 33 2.73 0.96 -4.96
C GLU A 33 1.99 -0.36 -5.14
N TRP A 34 1.42 -0.56 -6.32
CA TRP A 34 0.66 -1.78 -6.60
C TRP A 34 0.82 -2.17 -8.05
N GLY A 35 0.61 -3.44 -8.34
CA GLY A 35 0.71 -3.94 -9.71
C GLY A 35 0.82 -5.46 -9.74
N ARG A 36 1.25 -5.96 -10.89
CA ARG A 36 1.51 -7.38 -11.09
C ARG A 36 2.93 -7.71 -10.64
N ILE A 37 3.10 -8.81 -9.93
CA ILE A 37 4.42 -9.29 -9.49
C ILE A 37 5.30 -9.51 -10.71
N GLY A 38 6.53 -8.98 -10.67
CA GLY A 38 7.50 -9.08 -11.75
C GLY A 38 7.41 -7.99 -12.79
N ARG A 39 6.52 -7.01 -12.62
CA ARG A 39 6.38 -5.85 -13.51
C ARG A 39 6.41 -4.56 -12.72
N GLY A 40 6.69 -3.44 -13.39
CA GLY A 40 6.57 -2.13 -12.78
C GLY A 40 5.13 -1.86 -12.37
N GLY A 41 4.94 -1.29 -11.19
CA GLY A 41 3.63 -0.96 -10.65
C GLY A 41 3.31 0.52 -10.77
N GLN A 42 2.12 0.89 -10.32
CA GLN A 42 1.72 2.28 -10.15
C GLN A 42 2.12 2.74 -8.75
N VAL A 43 2.50 4.01 -8.63
CA VAL A 43 2.89 4.62 -7.36
C VAL A 43 2.04 5.85 -7.11
N ARG A 44 1.56 5.99 -5.88
CA ARG A 44 0.84 7.18 -5.45
C ARG A 44 1.25 7.53 -4.02
N THR A 45 1.40 8.82 -3.74
CA THR A 45 1.67 9.31 -2.39
C THR A 45 0.54 10.22 -1.95
N ASP A 46 -0.02 9.92 -0.77
CA ASP A 46 -1.00 10.79 -0.10
C ASP A 46 -0.32 11.45 1.11
N TRP A 47 -0.58 12.74 1.32
CA TRP A 47 0.05 13.51 2.39
C TRP A 47 -0.92 13.77 3.52
N PHE A 48 -0.40 13.68 4.75
CA PHE A 48 -1.17 13.84 5.99
C PHE A 48 -0.46 14.83 6.91
N ALA A 49 -1.23 15.47 7.78
CA ALA A 49 -0.68 16.46 8.72
C ALA A 49 0.13 15.82 9.86
N SER A 50 -0.09 14.54 10.16
CA SER A 50 0.61 13.85 11.24
C SER A 50 0.92 12.41 10.88
N GLU A 51 1.91 11.85 11.57
CA GLU A 51 2.25 10.43 11.45
C GLU A 51 1.06 9.54 11.85
N ALA A 52 0.34 9.91 12.89
CA ALA A 52 -0.83 9.16 13.35
C ALA A 52 -1.89 9.05 12.27
N ASP A 53 -2.15 10.13 11.54
CA ASP A 53 -3.12 10.13 10.45
C ASP A 53 -2.66 9.24 9.29
N ALA A 54 -1.37 9.30 8.96
CA ALA A 54 -0.80 8.43 7.92
C ALA A 54 -0.89 6.95 8.31
N LYS A 55 -0.59 6.62 9.57
CA LYS A 55 -0.69 5.25 10.08
C LYS A 55 -2.13 4.74 10.08
N GLU A 56 -3.09 5.59 10.44
CA GLU A 56 -4.51 5.22 10.39
C GLU A 56 -4.95 4.91 8.96
N ALA A 57 -4.58 5.77 8.00
CA ALA A 57 -4.89 5.55 6.59
C ALA A 57 -4.26 4.25 6.09
N CYS A 58 -3.00 3.98 6.47
CA CYS A 58 -2.31 2.74 6.11
C CYS A 58 -3.03 1.52 6.68
N PHE A 59 -3.46 1.57 7.93
CA PHE A 59 -4.21 0.49 8.57
C PHE A 59 -5.53 0.21 7.85
N LYS A 60 -6.27 1.25 7.51
CA LYS A 60 -7.54 1.09 6.78
C LYS A 60 -7.34 0.44 5.42
N LEU A 61 -6.29 0.82 4.70
CA LEU A 61 -5.95 0.20 3.43
C LEU A 61 -5.54 -1.26 3.60
N HIS A 62 -4.74 -1.56 4.62
CA HIS A 62 -4.35 -2.92 4.94
C HIS A 62 -5.58 -3.80 5.17
N MET A 63 -6.52 -3.34 5.97
CA MET A 63 -7.75 -4.09 6.23
C MET A 63 -8.59 -4.28 4.97
N ALA A 64 -8.71 -3.24 4.14
CA ALA A 64 -9.45 -3.32 2.88
C ALA A 64 -8.82 -4.33 1.92
N LYS A 65 -7.49 -4.36 1.82
CA LYS A 65 -6.77 -5.30 0.95
C LYS A 65 -6.84 -6.73 1.50
N ALA A 66 -6.76 -6.90 2.82
CA ALA A 66 -6.91 -8.23 3.44
C ALA A 66 -8.28 -8.85 3.10
N LYS A 67 -9.34 -8.04 3.09
CA LYS A 67 -10.68 -8.51 2.70
C LYS A 67 -10.75 -8.94 1.24
N ARG A 68 -9.85 -8.45 0.40
CA ARG A 68 -9.78 -8.83 -1.02
C ARG A 68 -8.81 -9.99 -1.29
N GLY A 69 -8.29 -10.61 -0.24
CA GLY A 69 -7.41 -11.76 -0.36
C GLY A 69 -5.91 -11.44 -0.42
N TYR A 70 -5.51 -10.22 -0.14
CA TYR A 70 -4.09 -9.89 0.00
C TYR A 70 -3.58 -10.35 1.37
N GLU A 71 -2.40 -10.93 1.36
CA GLU A 71 -1.76 -11.46 2.57
C GLU A 71 -0.37 -10.89 2.82
#